data_85db35bcfc8b95fef8ba0af7743943db
#
_entry.id   85db35bcfc8b95fef8ba0af7743943db
#
_cell.length_a   1.000
_cell.length_b   1.000
_cell.length_c   1.000
_cell.angle_alpha   90.00
_cell.angle_beta   90.00
_cell.angle_gamma   90.00
#
_symmetry.space_group_name_H-M   'P 1'
#
loop_
_entity.id
_entity.type
_entity.pdbx_description
1 polymer ?
#
loop_
_entity_poly.entity_id
_entity_poly.type
_entity_poly.pdbx_seq_one_letter_code
_entity_poly.pdbx_strand_id
1 'polypeptide(L)'
;AVYKRGLGKLWKSELDEMLQTLKSNTVLTTTAAYRNELRRRGLDDELTLSIVRPPEDAQKARSIQYRDAIVEQHRDLVPMPHWQDILDRAKELIPATDASWSALEQAARETASDISRTRAVEIGVALGILTGRRPFEIFCQGVFSPLPIMADPTTNTEHTRGRGYETWRVLFSGQAKTRGNEGTQFDQSFPIPVLTKARDVIFAWMVLRYSESGQIWREMTSDEFKADLLRAPNPKCILPAVRDEILEKFWPKVSLEDTPNVIEAKKIKAHNVRALYAEIADQFFRPKSKTKAAFFAEALGHTEKDIETA
;
A
#
# COMPACT_ATOMS: atom_id res chain seq x y z
N ALA A 1 32.07 -4.27 30.14
CA ALA A 1 32.41 -5.66 29.73
C ALA A 1 31.51 -6.71 30.42
N VAL A 2 31.33 -6.65 31.76
CA VAL A 2 30.51 -7.62 32.52
C VAL A 2 29.05 -7.59 32.11
N TYR A 3 28.43 -6.42 31.98
CA TYR A 3 27.05 -6.24 31.52
C TYR A 3 26.80 -6.88 30.15
N LYS A 4 27.68 -6.62 29.18
CA LYS A 4 27.52 -7.14 27.81
C LYS A 4 27.66 -8.67 27.75
N ARG A 5 28.52 -9.25 28.58
CA ARG A 5 28.64 -10.71 28.72
C ARG A 5 27.37 -11.31 29.33
N GLY A 6 26.80 -10.65 30.35
CA GLY A 6 25.52 -11.04 30.93
C GLY A 6 24.35 -10.97 29.93
N LEU A 7 24.25 -9.87 29.19
CA LEU A 7 23.23 -9.69 28.15
C LEU A 7 23.35 -10.78 27.09
N GLY A 8 24.55 -11.11 26.61
CA GLY A 8 24.76 -12.17 25.62
C GLY A 8 24.32 -13.54 26.09
N LYS A 9 24.54 -13.89 27.35
CA LYS A 9 24.06 -15.15 27.92
C LYS A 9 22.53 -15.20 28.01
N LEU A 10 21.92 -14.13 28.52
CA LEU A 10 20.47 -14.03 28.63
C LEU A 10 19.81 -14.07 27.26
N TRP A 11 20.35 -13.31 26.31
CA TRP A 11 19.82 -13.31 24.96
C TRP A 11 19.91 -14.68 24.29
N LYS A 12 21.03 -15.39 24.47
CA LYS A 12 21.18 -16.74 23.91
C LYS A 12 20.14 -17.70 24.47
N SER A 13 19.91 -17.68 25.78
CA SER A 13 18.91 -18.52 26.44
C SER A 13 17.50 -18.21 25.92
N GLU A 14 17.14 -16.93 25.86
CA GLU A 14 15.85 -16.46 25.33
C GLU A 14 15.65 -16.86 23.86
N LEU A 15 16.70 -16.70 23.05
CA LEU A 15 16.66 -17.05 21.65
C LEU A 15 16.50 -18.55 21.43
N ASP A 16 17.21 -19.40 22.21
CA ASP A 16 17.10 -20.84 22.14
C ASP A 16 15.67 -21.31 22.49
N GLU A 17 15.03 -20.70 23.47
CA GLU A 17 13.64 -20.95 23.85
C GLU A 17 12.67 -20.50 22.73
N MET A 18 12.86 -19.29 22.20
CA MET A 18 12.03 -18.79 21.09
C MET A 18 12.13 -19.68 19.85
N LEU A 19 13.30 -20.20 19.52
CA LEU A 19 13.50 -21.07 18.37
C LEU A 19 12.82 -22.44 18.52
N GLN A 20 12.66 -22.93 19.74
CA GLN A 20 11.97 -24.17 20.04
C GLN A 20 10.43 -24.01 20.02
N THR A 21 9.93 -22.83 20.37
CA THR A 21 8.50 -22.61 20.65
C THR A 21 7.78 -21.77 19.62
N LEU A 22 8.50 -20.92 18.86
CA LEU A 22 7.93 -19.91 17.98
C LEU A 22 8.30 -20.14 16.50
N LYS A 23 7.41 -19.70 15.62
CA LYS A 23 7.70 -19.64 14.18
C LYS A 23 8.75 -18.57 13.88
N SER A 24 9.57 -18.76 12.84
CA SER A 24 10.65 -17.84 12.42
C SER A 24 10.20 -16.37 12.33
N ASN A 25 9.02 -16.09 11.78
CA ASN A 25 8.49 -14.73 11.70
C ASN A 25 8.23 -14.12 13.09
N THR A 26 7.76 -14.90 14.05
CA THR A 26 7.53 -14.44 15.42
C THR A 26 8.85 -14.17 16.12
N VAL A 27 9.86 -15.03 15.95
CA VAL A 27 11.22 -14.81 16.47
C VAL A 27 11.80 -13.49 15.96
N LEU A 28 11.67 -13.20 14.66
CA LEU A 28 12.16 -11.95 14.07
C LEU A 28 11.42 -10.72 14.61
N THR A 29 10.10 -10.80 14.76
CA THR A 29 9.29 -9.69 15.29
C THR A 29 9.61 -9.45 16.77
N THR A 30 9.75 -10.51 17.56
CA THR A 30 10.12 -10.41 18.98
C THR A 30 11.52 -9.85 19.13
N THR A 31 12.49 -10.31 18.33
CA THR A 31 13.85 -9.73 18.34
C THR A 31 13.84 -8.24 18.03
N ALA A 32 13.04 -7.80 17.05
CA ALA A 32 12.89 -6.38 16.72
C ALA A 32 12.29 -5.59 17.89
N ALA A 33 11.29 -6.15 18.59
CA ALA A 33 10.71 -5.53 19.79
C ALA A 33 11.73 -5.35 20.91
N TYR A 34 12.55 -6.36 21.20
CA TYR A 34 13.64 -6.25 22.16
C TYR A 34 14.65 -5.15 21.78
N ARG A 35 15.05 -5.08 20.51
CA ARG A 35 15.95 -4.01 20.03
C ARG A 35 15.35 -2.62 20.17
N ASN A 36 14.07 -2.46 19.91
CA ASN A 36 13.38 -1.19 20.09
C ASN A 36 13.29 -0.80 21.57
N GLU A 37 13.06 -1.76 22.45
CA GLU A 37 13.06 -1.50 23.88
C GLU A 37 14.46 -1.12 24.41
N LEU A 38 15.52 -1.75 23.90
CA LEU A 38 16.89 -1.34 24.21
C LEU A 38 17.15 0.11 23.79
N ARG A 39 16.74 0.50 22.58
CA ARG A 39 16.84 1.89 22.10
C ARG A 39 16.08 2.86 22.99
N ARG A 40 14.84 2.51 23.35
CA ARG A 40 14.01 3.33 24.25
C ARG A 40 14.67 3.57 25.62
N ARG A 41 15.48 2.62 26.08
CA ARG A 41 16.25 2.72 27.34
C ARG A 41 17.62 3.36 27.17
N GLY A 42 17.99 3.85 25.99
CA GLY A 42 19.31 4.42 25.72
C GLY A 42 20.44 3.39 25.70
N LEU A 43 20.13 2.11 25.46
CA LEU A 43 21.08 1.00 25.34
C LEU A 43 21.25 0.61 23.86
N ASP A 44 21.47 1.60 23.00
CA ASP A 44 21.45 1.48 21.54
C ASP A 44 22.84 1.49 20.89
N ASP A 45 23.90 1.36 21.69
CA ASP A 45 25.25 1.22 21.12
C ASP A 45 25.34 -0.02 20.20
N GLU A 46 26.14 0.13 19.13
CA GLU A 46 26.25 -0.87 18.06
C GLU A 46 26.58 -2.27 18.59
N LEU A 47 27.42 -2.35 19.62
CA LEU A 47 27.80 -3.63 20.22
C LEU A 47 26.62 -4.27 20.97
N THR A 48 25.84 -3.51 21.74
CA THR A 48 24.65 -4.00 22.43
C THR A 48 23.60 -4.50 21.42
N LEU A 49 23.34 -3.73 20.39
CA LEU A 49 22.42 -4.14 19.30
C LEU A 49 22.95 -5.31 18.48
N SER A 50 24.28 -5.52 18.45
CA SER A 50 24.87 -6.67 17.77
C SER A 50 24.72 -7.97 18.56
N ILE A 51 24.58 -7.91 19.88
CA ILE A 51 24.30 -9.06 20.73
C ILE A 51 22.87 -9.57 20.50
N VAL A 52 21.89 -8.65 20.44
CA VAL A 52 20.48 -8.98 20.23
C VAL A 52 20.21 -9.05 18.73
N ARG A 53 20.67 -10.10 18.08
CA ARG A 53 20.46 -10.36 16.64
C ARG A 53 19.47 -11.50 16.46
N PRO A 54 18.63 -11.42 15.42
CA PRO A 54 17.91 -12.59 14.96
C PRO A 54 18.88 -13.58 14.32
N PRO A 55 18.64 -14.89 14.41
CA PRO A 55 19.46 -15.88 13.75
C PRO A 55 19.38 -15.73 12.22
N GLU A 56 20.49 -15.96 11.55
CA GLU A 56 20.55 -15.85 10.07
C GLU A 56 19.58 -16.82 9.37
N ASP A 57 19.43 -18.02 9.93
CA ASP A 57 18.50 -19.01 9.39
C ASP A 57 17.04 -18.57 9.47
N ALA A 58 16.64 -17.84 10.53
CA ALA A 58 15.31 -17.26 10.63
C ALA A 58 15.11 -16.15 9.60
N GLN A 59 16.14 -15.36 9.30
CA GLN A 59 16.09 -14.35 8.24
C GLN A 59 15.98 -14.97 6.85
N LYS A 60 16.77 -16.01 6.58
CA LYS A 60 16.72 -16.78 5.31
C LYS A 60 15.35 -17.46 5.15
N ALA A 61 14.86 -18.15 6.19
CA ALA A 61 13.55 -18.79 6.17
C ALA A 61 12.41 -17.76 5.93
N ARG A 62 12.50 -16.58 6.53
CA ARG A 62 11.54 -15.50 6.24
C ARG A 62 11.58 -15.05 4.79
N SER A 63 12.77 -14.89 4.22
CA SER A 63 12.91 -14.47 2.81
C SER A 63 12.31 -15.50 1.87
N ILE A 64 12.54 -16.79 2.13
CA ILE A 64 11.94 -17.89 1.35
C ILE A 64 10.42 -17.89 1.51
N GLN A 65 9.90 -17.87 2.74
CA GLN A 65 8.46 -17.83 2.99
C GLN A 65 7.79 -16.59 2.38
N TYR A 66 8.50 -15.46 2.34
CA TYR A 66 7.99 -14.24 1.72
C TYR A 66 7.93 -14.37 0.20
N ARG A 67 8.95 -14.97 -0.43
CA ARG A 67 8.94 -15.28 -1.87
C ARG A 67 7.81 -16.24 -2.21
N ASP A 68 7.68 -17.33 -1.46
CA ASP A 68 6.63 -18.33 -1.67
C ASP A 68 5.24 -17.71 -1.51
N ALA A 69 5.04 -16.88 -0.48
CA ALA A 69 3.79 -16.17 -0.26
C ALA A 69 3.46 -15.19 -1.39
N ILE A 70 4.46 -14.51 -1.98
CA ILE A 70 4.28 -13.64 -3.15
C ILE A 70 3.86 -14.50 -4.35
N VAL A 71 4.57 -15.60 -4.60
CA VAL A 71 4.26 -16.51 -5.71
C VAL A 71 2.85 -17.09 -5.56
N GLU A 72 2.47 -17.53 -4.34
CA GLU A 72 1.11 -17.99 -4.06
C GLU A 72 0.07 -16.89 -4.23
N GLN A 73 0.35 -15.67 -3.74
CA GLN A 73 -0.56 -14.53 -3.93
C GLN A 73 -0.78 -14.20 -5.40
N HIS A 74 0.25 -14.32 -6.24
CA HIS A 74 0.12 -14.14 -7.69
C HIS A 74 -0.63 -15.29 -8.37
N ARG A 75 -0.59 -16.50 -7.80
CA ARG A 75 -1.40 -17.64 -8.28
C ARG A 75 -2.87 -17.55 -7.89
N ASP A 76 -3.15 -16.98 -6.71
CA ASP A 76 -4.51 -16.79 -6.16
C ASP A 76 -5.19 -15.52 -6.66
N LEU A 77 -4.58 -14.80 -7.63
CA LEU A 77 -5.19 -13.62 -8.25
C LEU A 77 -6.45 -14.03 -9.00
N VAL A 78 -7.43 -13.15 -8.93
CA VAL A 78 -8.68 -13.28 -9.69
C VAL A 78 -8.35 -13.66 -11.12
N PRO A 79 -9.01 -14.70 -11.69
CA PRO A 79 -8.87 -15.02 -13.09
C PRO A 79 -9.05 -13.75 -13.92
N MET A 80 -8.11 -13.50 -14.81
CA MET A 80 -8.08 -12.29 -15.66
C MET A 80 -9.41 -11.94 -16.34
N PRO A 81 -10.33 -12.88 -16.65
CA PRO A 81 -11.64 -12.56 -17.19
C PRO A 81 -12.49 -11.60 -16.37
N HIS A 82 -12.26 -11.53 -15.05
CA HIS A 82 -13.09 -10.72 -14.14
C HIS A 82 -12.46 -9.38 -13.73
N TRP A 83 -11.23 -9.09 -14.15
CA TRP A 83 -10.56 -7.85 -13.76
C TRP A 83 -11.29 -6.61 -14.26
N GLN A 84 -11.95 -6.70 -15.42
CA GLN A 84 -12.70 -5.60 -16.00
C GLN A 84 -13.90 -5.21 -15.13
N ASP A 85 -14.65 -6.20 -14.64
CA ASP A 85 -15.81 -5.97 -13.76
C ASP A 85 -15.40 -5.24 -12.47
N ILE A 86 -14.25 -5.65 -11.89
CA ILE A 86 -13.70 -5.01 -10.69
C ILE A 86 -13.29 -3.56 -10.99
N LEU A 87 -12.63 -3.35 -12.13
CA LEU A 87 -12.19 -2.03 -12.55
C LEU A 87 -13.37 -1.09 -12.81
N ASP A 88 -14.40 -1.57 -13.50
CA ASP A 88 -15.58 -0.78 -13.81
C ASP A 88 -16.37 -0.43 -12.54
N ARG A 89 -16.51 -1.38 -11.61
CA ARG A 89 -17.09 -1.08 -10.29
C ARG A 89 -16.27 -0.08 -9.50
N ALA A 90 -14.94 -0.14 -9.51
CA ALA A 90 -14.11 0.86 -8.86
C ALA A 90 -14.31 2.26 -9.46
N LYS A 91 -14.45 2.35 -10.80
CA LYS A 91 -14.76 3.63 -11.48
C LYS A 91 -16.13 4.18 -11.11
N GLU A 92 -17.15 3.34 -10.97
CA GLU A 92 -18.49 3.73 -10.53
C GLU A 92 -18.52 4.24 -9.09
N LEU A 93 -17.61 3.77 -8.25
CA LEU A 93 -17.56 4.17 -6.83
C LEU A 93 -16.80 5.46 -6.58
N ILE A 94 -16.03 5.97 -7.51
CA ILE A 94 -15.46 7.30 -7.36
C ILE A 94 -16.44 8.36 -7.85
N PRO A 95 -16.52 9.53 -7.20
CA PRO A 95 -17.33 10.63 -7.69
C PRO A 95 -16.78 11.13 -9.04
N ALA A 96 -17.65 11.31 -10.01
CA ALA A 96 -17.32 11.91 -11.29
C ALA A 96 -17.27 13.44 -11.18
N THR A 97 -16.50 14.08 -12.07
CA THR A 97 -16.46 15.56 -12.16
C THR A 97 -16.17 16.03 -13.57
N ASP A 98 -16.85 17.10 -13.96
CA ASP A 98 -16.56 17.87 -15.16
C ASP A 98 -15.79 19.16 -14.86
N ALA A 99 -15.44 19.40 -13.60
CA ALA A 99 -14.71 20.57 -13.16
C ALA A 99 -13.34 20.67 -13.86
N SER A 100 -12.95 21.88 -14.23
CA SER A 100 -11.61 22.15 -14.72
C SER A 100 -10.57 21.92 -13.61
N TRP A 101 -9.30 21.79 -13.98
CA TRP A 101 -8.23 21.65 -13.00
C TRP A 101 -8.18 22.79 -11.96
N SER A 102 -8.51 24.02 -12.38
CA SER A 102 -8.53 25.20 -11.51
C SER A 102 -9.73 25.22 -10.56
N ALA A 103 -10.84 24.57 -10.91
CA ALA A 103 -12.04 24.49 -10.11
C ALA A 103 -12.16 23.19 -9.29
N LEU A 104 -11.22 22.26 -9.47
CA LEU A 104 -11.32 20.89 -8.95
C LEU A 104 -11.41 20.86 -7.43
N GLU A 105 -10.62 21.67 -6.76
CA GLU A 105 -10.60 21.72 -5.29
C GLU A 105 -11.93 22.24 -4.73
N GLN A 106 -12.47 23.31 -5.30
CA GLN A 106 -13.75 23.86 -4.86
C GLN A 106 -14.87 22.84 -5.05
N ALA A 107 -14.94 22.20 -6.23
CA ALA A 107 -15.92 21.17 -6.51
C ALA A 107 -15.79 19.97 -5.55
N ALA A 108 -14.55 19.59 -5.19
CA ALA A 108 -14.31 18.50 -4.25
C ALA A 108 -14.78 18.85 -2.82
N ARG A 109 -14.59 20.09 -2.36
CA ARG A 109 -15.08 20.55 -1.05
C ARG A 109 -16.60 20.55 -0.98
N GLU A 110 -17.26 21.01 -2.02
CA GLU A 110 -18.72 21.00 -2.14
C GLU A 110 -19.27 19.56 -2.12
N THR A 111 -18.66 18.66 -2.91
CA THR A 111 -19.07 17.25 -2.95
C THR A 111 -18.84 16.56 -1.60
N ALA A 112 -17.75 16.89 -0.91
CA ALA A 112 -17.35 16.22 0.35
C ALA A 112 -18.31 16.49 1.52
N SER A 113 -19.08 17.59 1.49
CA SER A 113 -20.03 17.95 2.56
C SER A 113 -21.13 16.91 2.77
N ASP A 114 -21.50 16.21 1.71
CA ASP A 114 -22.60 15.24 1.70
C ASP A 114 -22.12 13.77 1.75
N ILE A 115 -20.81 13.56 1.91
CA ILE A 115 -20.22 12.20 1.92
C ILE A 115 -20.38 11.55 3.28
N SER A 116 -21.18 10.50 3.35
CA SER A 116 -21.27 9.64 4.54
C SER A 116 -19.94 8.89 4.78
N ARG A 117 -19.73 8.44 6.02
CA ARG A 117 -18.56 7.64 6.37
C ARG A 117 -18.43 6.37 5.54
N THR A 118 -19.52 5.65 5.31
CA THR A 118 -19.55 4.47 4.45
C THR A 118 -19.10 4.82 3.03
N ARG A 119 -19.65 5.91 2.48
CA ARG A 119 -19.28 6.36 1.14
C ARG A 119 -17.81 6.77 1.03
N ALA A 120 -17.26 7.40 2.06
CA ALA A 120 -15.84 7.73 2.13
C ALA A 120 -14.95 6.46 2.10
N VAL A 121 -15.36 5.39 2.80
CA VAL A 121 -14.64 4.09 2.73
C VAL A 121 -14.73 3.49 1.34
N GLU A 122 -15.88 3.51 0.69
CA GLU A 122 -16.06 3.03 -0.68
C GLU A 122 -15.12 3.74 -1.66
N ILE A 123 -15.07 5.07 -1.58
CA ILE A 123 -14.15 5.89 -2.39
C ILE A 123 -12.69 5.47 -2.12
N GLY A 124 -12.32 5.30 -0.85
CA GLY A 124 -10.96 4.90 -0.48
C GLY A 124 -10.56 3.51 -1.00
N VAL A 125 -11.48 2.53 -0.95
CA VAL A 125 -11.26 1.19 -1.52
C VAL A 125 -11.12 1.27 -3.04
N ALA A 126 -11.98 2.02 -3.71
CA ALA A 126 -11.91 2.23 -5.16
C ALA A 126 -10.58 2.89 -5.56
N LEU A 127 -10.13 3.90 -4.83
CA LEU A 127 -8.80 4.50 -5.04
C LEU A 127 -7.67 3.48 -4.85
N GLY A 128 -7.80 2.55 -3.91
CA GLY A 128 -6.86 1.44 -3.75
C GLY A 128 -6.74 0.57 -5.00
N ILE A 129 -7.87 0.23 -5.62
CA ILE A 129 -7.93 -0.53 -6.88
C ILE A 129 -7.34 0.28 -8.04
N LEU A 130 -7.68 1.56 -8.14
CA LEU A 130 -7.31 2.42 -9.26
C LEU A 130 -5.86 2.91 -9.23
N THR A 131 -5.20 2.87 -8.06
CA THR A 131 -3.86 3.45 -7.87
C THR A 131 -2.84 2.49 -7.27
N GLY A 132 -3.27 1.35 -6.76
CA GLY A 132 -2.40 0.39 -6.08
C GLY A 132 -1.78 0.89 -4.78
N ARG A 133 -2.30 1.98 -4.20
CA ARG A 133 -1.76 2.53 -2.95
C ARG A 133 -2.26 1.77 -1.73
N ARG A 134 -1.45 1.80 -0.65
CA ARG A 134 -1.83 1.13 0.60
C ARG A 134 -2.97 1.89 1.29
N PRO A 135 -3.82 1.21 2.09
CA PRO A 135 -4.91 1.90 2.80
C PRO A 135 -4.42 3.10 3.61
N PHE A 136 -3.33 2.96 4.36
CA PHE A 136 -2.78 4.07 5.14
C PHE A 136 -2.34 5.27 4.25
N GLU A 137 -1.79 5.00 3.07
CA GLU A 137 -1.44 6.03 2.09
C GLU A 137 -2.69 6.76 1.59
N ILE A 138 -3.76 6.03 1.29
CA ILE A 138 -5.00 6.61 0.76
C ILE A 138 -5.75 7.40 1.83
N PHE A 139 -5.95 6.81 2.99
CA PHE A 139 -6.80 7.39 4.05
C PHE A 139 -6.07 8.41 4.92
N CYS A 140 -4.75 8.28 5.13
CA CYS A 140 -4.02 9.07 6.10
C CYS A 140 -3.00 10.03 5.49
N GLN A 141 -1.94 9.55 4.85
CA GLN A 141 -0.78 10.39 4.56
C GLN A 141 -0.49 10.69 3.10
N GLY A 142 -0.97 9.86 2.16
CA GLY A 142 -0.63 10.00 0.75
C GLY A 142 -1.26 11.24 0.12
N VAL A 143 -0.57 11.82 -0.84
CA VAL A 143 -1.02 12.98 -1.61
C VAL A 143 -0.93 12.66 -3.09
N PHE A 144 -2.01 12.90 -3.81
CA PHE A 144 -2.08 12.80 -5.27
C PHE A 144 -2.10 14.21 -5.88
N SER A 145 -1.23 14.45 -6.83
CA SER A 145 -1.12 15.74 -7.52
C SER A 145 -1.10 15.57 -9.04
N PRO A 146 -1.54 16.58 -9.80
CA PRO A 146 -1.44 16.55 -11.25
C PRO A 146 0.00 16.40 -11.71
N LEU A 147 0.25 15.53 -12.69
CA LEU A 147 1.56 15.40 -13.34
C LEU A 147 1.58 16.31 -14.58
N PRO A 148 2.41 17.36 -14.60
CA PRO A 148 2.53 18.23 -15.78
C PRO A 148 3.07 17.45 -16.98
N ILE A 149 2.52 17.72 -18.16
CA ILE A 149 3.09 17.23 -19.43
C ILE A 149 4.41 17.95 -19.64
N MET A 150 5.52 17.21 -19.62
CA MET A 150 6.83 17.76 -19.93
C MET A 150 6.91 18.05 -21.43
N ALA A 151 7.36 19.26 -21.80
CA ALA A 151 7.67 19.55 -23.19
C ALA A 151 8.79 18.61 -23.66
N ASP A 152 8.59 17.98 -24.81
CA ASP A 152 9.61 17.16 -25.44
C ASP A 152 10.77 18.09 -25.88
N PRO A 153 11.97 17.96 -25.31
CA PRO A 153 13.09 18.83 -25.66
C PRO A 153 13.55 18.68 -27.12
N THR A 154 13.11 17.61 -27.81
CA THR A 154 13.46 17.34 -29.23
C THR A 154 12.51 18.02 -30.21
N THR A 155 11.32 18.40 -29.77
CA THR A 155 10.35 19.14 -30.60
C THR A 155 10.47 20.63 -30.27
N ASN A 156 11.17 21.35 -31.13
CA ASN A 156 11.44 22.81 -31.02
C ASN A 156 10.18 23.67 -31.31
N THR A 157 9.01 23.23 -30.87
CA THR A 157 7.76 23.95 -30.98
C THR A 157 7.53 24.71 -29.66
N GLU A 158 7.89 26.00 -29.67
CA GLU A 158 7.67 26.95 -28.56
C GLU A 158 6.20 27.05 -28.09
N HIS A 159 5.26 26.34 -28.75
CA HIS A 159 3.84 26.44 -28.51
C HIS A 159 3.27 25.42 -27.52
N THR A 160 4.06 24.45 -27.04
CA THR A 160 3.57 23.40 -26.10
C THR A 160 4.16 23.46 -24.72
N ARG A 161 4.83 24.54 -24.36
CA ARG A 161 5.30 24.75 -22.99
C ARG A 161 4.12 24.86 -22.02
N GLY A 162 3.86 23.79 -21.28
CA GLY A 162 3.27 23.90 -19.95
C GLY A 162 1.76 24.11 -19.82
N ARG A 163 0.91 23.61 -20.73
CA ARG A 163 -0.56 23.82 -20.61
C ARG A 163 -1.41 22.57 -20.41
N GLY A 164 -0.85 21.50 -19.88
CA GLY A 164 -1.63 20.29 -19.65
C GLY A 164 -1.08 19.40 -18.57
N TYR A 165 -1.91 18.47 -18.15
CA TYR A 165 -1.54 17.42 -17.21
C TYR A 165 -1.76 16.07 -17.86
N GLU A 166 -0.94 15.08 -17.45
CA GLU A 166 -1.05 13.69 -17.87
C GLU A 166 -2.45 13.14 -17.56
N THR A 167 -3.00 12.38 -18.51
CA THR A 167 -4.35 11.81 -18.36
C THR A 167 -4.35 10.54 -17.51
N TRP A 168 -3.27 9.76 -17.60
CA TRP A 168 -3.21 8.40 -17.06
C TRP A 168 -2.10 8.22 -16.00
N ARG A 169 -1.53 9.31 -15.55
CA ARG A 169 -0.49 9.33 -14.51
C ARG A 169 -0.73 10.48 -13.56
N VAL A 170 -0.39 10.25 -12.29
CA VAL A 170 -0.41 11.27 -11.25
C VAL A 170 0.93 11.30 -10.53
N LEU A 171 1.28 12.41 -9.93
CA LEU A 171 2.35 12.47 -8.93
C LEU A 171 1.79 11.96 -7.60
N PHE A 172 2.50 11.04 -6.97
CA PHE A 172 2.17 10.53 -5.66
C PHE A 172 3.32 10.80 -4.68
N SER A 173 2.98 11.26 -3.47
CA SER A 173 3.90 11.42 -2.34
C SER A 173 3.29 10.85 -1.06
N GLY A 174 4.09 10.75 0.02
CA GLY A 174 3.61 10.21 1.29
C GLY A 174 3.53 8.68 1.32
N GLN A 175 4.55 8.00 0.82
CA GLN A 175 4.64 6.54 0.86
C GLN A 175 4.82 6.03 2.31
N ALA A 176 4.03 5.03 2.73
CA ALA A 176 3.99 4.55 4.11
C ALA A 176 5.19 3.68 4.54
N LYS A 177 5.96 3.14 3.61
CA LYS A 177 7.11 2.27 3.91
C LYS A 177 8.31 2.67 3.08
N THR A 178 9.30 3.24 3.71
CA THR A 178 10.56 3.69 3.10
C THR A 178 11.74 2.79 3.40
N ARG A 179 11.53 1.69 4.15
CA ARG A 179 12.53 0.66 4.50
C ARG A 179 13.89 1.21 4.95
N GLY A 180 13.89 2.15 5.89
CA GLY A 180 15.11 2.62 6.55
C GLY A 180 15.85 3.74 5.82
N ASN A 181 15.33 4.23 4.70
CA ASN A 181 15.77 5.50 4.13
C ASN A 181 14.96 6.64 4.77
N GLU A 182 15.11 6.79 6.08
CA GLU A 182 14.52 7.89 6.82
C GLU A 182 15.06 9.22 6.27
N GLY A 183 14.18 10.09 5.84
CA GLY A 183 14.45 11.49 5.53
C GLY A 183 14.53 11.89 4.06
N THR A 184 14.67 10.99 3.08
CA THR A 184 14.87 11.42 1.68
C THR A 184 13.79 11.03 0.69
N GLN A 185 13.01 9.98 0.95
CA GLN A 185 11.97 9.51 0.01
C GLN A 185 10.54 9.91 0.39
N PHE A 186 10.28 10.30 1.64
CA PHE A 186 8.94 10.72 2.07
C PHE A 186 8.49 12.01 1.40
N ASP A 187 9.44 12.90 1.09
CA ASP A 187 9.16 14.21 0.51
C ASP A 187 9.23 14.21 -1.02
N GLN A 188 9.70 13.12 -1.62
CA GLN A 188 9.76 13.03 -3.08
C GLN A 188 8.45 12.50 -3.65
N SER A 189 7.86 13.27 -4.55
CA SER A 189 6.78 12.82 -5.39
C SER A 189 7.32 12.05 -6.58
N PHE A 190 6.67 10.94 -6.93
CA PHE A 190 7.01 10.15 -8.10
C PHE A 190 5.76 9.85 -8.94
N PRO A 191 5.90 9.73 -10.28
CA PRO A 191 4.78 9.45 -11.14
C PRO A 191 4.32 8.00 -11.00
N ILE A 192 3.01 7.81 -10.87
CA ILE A 192 2.38 6.48 -10.89
C ILE A 192 1.32 6.41 -11.96
N PRO A 193 1.17 5.29 -12.68
CA PRO A 193 0.02 5.08 -13.55
C PRO A 193 -1.27 4.95 -12.74
N VAL A 194 -2.39 5.32 -13.33
CA VAL A 194 -3.72 5.18 -12.72
C VAL A 194 -4.68 4.52 -13.70
N LEU A 195 -5.58 3.68 -13.19
CA LEU A 195 -6.47 2.85 -14.00
C LEU A 195 -7.77 3.57 -14.44
N THR A 196 -7.83 4.87 -14.23
CA THR A 196 -8.84 5.79 -14.75
C THR A 196 -8.20 7.16 -15.00
N LYS A 197 -8.96 8.15 -15.42
CA LYS A 197 -8.41 9.50 -15.66
C LYS A 197 -7.78 10.08 -14.39
N ALA A 198 -6.60 10.64 -14.51
CA ALA A 198 -5.87 11.25 -13.39
C ALA A 198 -6.71 12.31 -12.66
N ARG A 199 -7.47 13.11 -13.40
CA ARG A 199 -8.37 14.12 -12.81
C ARG A 199 -9.41 13.49 -11.89
N ASP A 200 -10.03 12.39 -12.30
CA ASP A 200 -11.06 11.71 -11.52
C ASP A 200 -10.47 11.06 -10.24
N VAL A 201 -9.26 10.51 -10.33
CA VAL A 201 -8.51 10.01 -9.16
C VAL A 201 -8.23 11.12 -8.16
N ILE A 202 -7.69 12.25 -8.63
CA ILE A 202 -7.35 13.39 -7.78
C ILE A 202 -8.62 13.99 -7.16
N PHE A 203 -9.69 14.13 -7.94
CA PHE A 203 -10.97 14.60 -7.44
C PHE A 203 -11.53 13.69 -6.35
N ALA A 204 -11.60 12.39 -6.59
CA ALA A 204 -12.09 11.41 -5.62
C ALA A 204 -11.25 11.42 -4.34
N TRP A 205 -9.91 11.55 -4.46
CA TRP A 205 -9.03 11.67 -3.32
C TRP A 205 -9.29 12.98 -2.53
N MET A 206 -9.49 14.11 -3.22
CA MET A 206 -9.84 15.37 -2.56
C MET A 206 -11.18 15.28 -1.83
N VAL A 207 -12.21 14.70 -2.46
CA VAL A 207 -13.51 14.46 -1.82
C VAL A 207 -13.34 13.61 -0.56
N LEU A 208 -12.59 12.51 -0.63
CA LEU A 208 -12.28 11.70 0.53
C LEU A 208 -11.59 12.53 1.64
N ARG A 209 -10.59 13.33 1.28
CA ARG A 209 -9.80 14.13 2.25
C ARG A 209 -10.57 15.28 2.89
N TYR A 210 -11.50 15.88 2.17
CA TYR A 210 -12.34 16.98 2.67
C TYR A 210 -13.58 16.49 3.41
N SER A 211 -13.98 15.22 3.27
CA SER A 211 -15.07 14.65 4.06
C SER A 211 -14.75 14.65 5.55
N GLU A 212 -15.76 14.70 6.40
CA GLU A 212 -15.59 14.64 7.87
C GLU A 212 -14.73 13.44 8.30
N SER A 213 -15.03 12.26 7.77
CA SER A 213 -14.26 11.04 8.06
C SER A 213 -12.82 11.12 7.57
N GLY A 214 -12.59 11.71 6.40
CA GLY A 214 -11.26 11.89 5.83
C GLY A 214 -10.38 12.82 6.67
N GLN A 215 -10.97 13.85 7.27
CA GLN A 215 -10.27 14.74 8.19
C GLN A 215 -9.82 14.00 9.46
N ILE A 216 -10.69 13.13 10.02
CA ILE A 216 -10.34 12.31 11.18
C ILE A 216 -9.21 11.34 10.85
N TRP A 217 -9.28 10.63 9.72
CA TRP A 217 -8.24 9.65 9.34
C TRP A 217 -6.89 10.30 9.05
N ARG A 218 -6.89 11.51 8.53
CA ARG A 218 -5.66 12.26 8.22
C ARG A 218 -4.80 12.53 9.47
N GLU A 219 -5.44 12.67 10.63
CA GLU A 219 -4.75 12.95 11.90
C GLU A 219 -4.27 11.66 12.61
N MET A 220 -4.62 10.46 12.10
CA MET A 220 -4.21 9.19 12.70
C MET A 220 -2.75 8.86 12.40
N THR A 221 -2.05 8.40 13.42
CA THR A 221 -0.75 7.76 13.27
C THR A 221 -0.89 6.38 12.61
N SER A 222 0.22 5.85 12.08
CA SER A 222 0.23 4.49 11.49
C SER A 222 -0.21 3.42 12.48
N ASP A 223 0.08 3.58 13.76
CA ASP A 223 -0.26 2.59 14.79
C ASP A 223 -1.73 2.70 15.22
N GLU A 224 -2.28 3.90 15.30
CA GLU A 224 -3.72 4.12 15.50
C GLU A 224 -4.53 3.54 14.35
N PHE A 225 -4.14 3.83 13.11
CA PHE A 225 -4.80 3.31 11.93
C PHE A 225 -4.71 1.76 11.86
N LYS A 226 -3.56 1.17 12.18
CA LYS A 226 -3.42 -0.29 12.26
C LYS A 226 -4.26 -0.89 13.38
N ALA A 227 -4.31 -0.23 14.55
CA ALA A 227 -5.16 -0.67 15.66
C ALA A 227 -6.63 -0.62 15.27
N ASP A 228 -7.02 0.41 14.53
CA ASP A 228 -8.37 0.58 13.98
C ASP A 228 -8.69 -0.52 12.94
N LEU A 229 -7.73 -0.87 12.08
CA LEU A 229 -7.86 -1.95 11.10
C LEU A 229 -7.91 -3.37 11.70
N LEU A 230 -7.20 -3.60 12.82
CA LEU A 230 -7.02 -4.94 13.40
C LEU A 230 -8.04 -5.27 14.51
N ARG A 231 -8.62 -4.26 15.13
CA ARG A 231 -9.61 -4.43 16.20
C ARG A 231 -11.03 -4.52 15.66
N ALA A 232 -11.42 -5.71 15.25
CA ALA A 232 -12.84 -6.03 15.23
C ALA A 232 -13.22 -6.70 16.59
N PRO A 233 -14.39 -6.45 17.16
CA PRO A 233 -15.41 -5.51 16.73
C PRO A 233 -15.48 -4.28 17.63
N ASN A 234 -14.79 -3.22 17.25
CA ASN A 234 -15.10 -1.93 17.85
C ASN A 234 -16.25 -1.34 17.02
N PRO A 235 -17.44 -1.09 17.59
CA PRO A 235 -18.55 -0.50 16.84
C PRO A 235 -18.25 0.91 16.30
N LYS A 236 -17.14 1.53 16.73
CA LYS A 236 -16.62 2.77 16.17
C LYS A 236 -15.64 2.56 15.01
N CYS A 237 -15.13 1.33 14.84
CA CYS A 237 -14.18 0.97 13.80
C CYS A 237 -14.90 0.36 12.60
N ILE A 238 -15.43 1.21 11.73
CA ILE A 238 -16.17 0.79 10.54
C ILE A 238 -15.22 0.28 9.44
N LEU A 239 -13.96 0.69 9.45
CA LEU A 239 -13.03 0.42 8.36
C LEU A 239 -12.81 -1.06 8.02
N PRO A 240 -12.57 -1.99 8.96
CA PRO A 240 -12.40 -3.40 8.64
C PRO A 240 -13.67 -4.05 8.10
N ALA A 241 -14.81 -3.84 8.74
CA ALA A 241 -16.07 -4.46 8.35
C ALA A 241 -16.55 -3.98 6.97
N VAL A 242 -16.51 -2.69 6.72
CA VAL A 242 -16.91 -2.12 5.43
C VAL A 242 -15.91 -2.49 4.33
N ARG A 243 -14.62 -2.53 4.63
CA ARG A 243 -13.60 -3.01 3.69
C ARG A 243 -13.87 -4.44 3.26
N ASP A 244 -14.11 -5.34 4.19
CA ASP A 244 -14.33 -6.75 3.90
C ASP A 244 -15.65 -6.94 3.14
N GLU A 245 -16.70 -6.25 3.52
CA GLU A 245 -17.98 -6.25 2.82
C GLU A 245 -17.86 -5.69 1.39
N ILE A 246 -17.15 -4.57 1.19
CA ILE A 246 -16.97 -3.96 -0.12
C ILE A 246 -16.07 -4.82 -0.99
N LEU A 247 -14.95 -5.32 -0.48
CA LEU A 247 -14.07 -6.19 -1.24
C LEU A 247 -14.76 -7.51 -1.60
N GLU A 248 -15.56 -8.07 -0.72
CA GLU A 248 -16.39 -9.25 -1.03
C GLU A 248 -17.44 -8.97 -2.10
N LYS A 249 -17.99 -7.75 -2.15
CA LYS A 249 -18.92 -7.34 -3.21
C LYS A 249 -18.24 -7.12 -4.55
N PHE A 250 -17.02 -6.58 -4.54
CA PHE A 250 -16.24 -6.32 -5.75
C PHE A 250 -15.58 -7.56 -6.31
N TRP A 251 -15.20 -8.50 -5.46
CA TRP A 251 -14.52 -9.69 -5.89
C TRP A 251 -15.54 -10.68 -6.40
N PRO A 252 -15.51 -11.02 -7.70
CA PRO A 252 -16.43 -12.00 -8.23
C PRO A 252 -16.26 -13.29 -7.45
N LYS A 253 -17.36 -13.80 -6.90
CA LYS A 253 -17.38 -15.14 -6.34
C LYS A 253 -17.11 -16.08 -7.50
N VAL A 254 -15.92 -16.66 -7.55
CA VAL A 254 -15.63 -17.74 -8.49
C VAL A 254 -16.64 -18.82 -8.20
N SER A 255 -17.48 -19.15 -9.20
CA SER A 255 -18.43 -20.24 -9.06
C SER A 255 -17.65 -21.51 -8.74
N LEU A 256 -17.99 -22.17 -7.63
CA LEU A 256 -17.36 -23.38 -7.16
C LEU A 256 -17.45 -24.55 -8.16
N GLU A 257 -18.26 -24.39 -9.20
CA GLU A 257 -18.52 -25.42 -10.21
C GLU A 257 -17.39 -25.53 -11.25
N ASP A 258 -16.53 -24.52 -11.39
CA ASP A 258 -15.52 -24.48 -12.44
C ASP A 258 -14.10 -24.90 -12.01
N THR A 259 -13.88 -25.22 -10.74
CA THR A 259 -12.56 -25.64 -10.25
C THR A 259 -12.61 -26.85 -9.34
N PRO A 260 -11.98 -27.99 -9.70
CA PRO A 260 -12.02 -29.23 -8.90
C PRO A 260 -11.21 -29.18 -7.60
N ASN A 261 -10.53 -28.09 -7.29
CA ASN A 261 -9.81 -27.88 -6.02
C ASN A 261 -10.26 -26.57 -5.39
N VAL A 262 -11.35 -26.63 -4.67
CA VAL A 262 -11.87 -25.51 -3.88
C VAL A 262 -10.94 -25.29 -2.69
N ILE A 263 -10.01 -24.38 -2.84
CA ILE A 263 -9.42 -23.70 -1.69
C ILE A 263 -10.54 -22.81 -1.14
N GLU A 264 -10.94 -23.00 0.13
CA GLU A 264 -11.82 -22.08 0.85
C GLU A 264 -11.51 -20.65 0.40
N ALA A 265 -12.52 -19.90 -0.03
CA ALA A 265 -12.35 -18.54 -0.53
C ALA A 265 -11.59 -17.72 0.54
N LYS A 266 -10.28 -17.65 0.40
CA LYS A 266 -9.41 -16.91 1.33
C LYS A 266 -9.93 -15.48 1.33
N LYS A 267 -10.30 -14.96 2.50
CA LYS A 267 -10.77 -13.59 2.65
C LYS A 267 -9.82 -12.64 1.95
N ILE A 268 -10.34 -11.89 0.98
CA ILE A 268 -9.56 -10.93 0.21
C ILE A 268 -9.03 -9.86 1.16
N LYS A 269 -7.73 -9.69 1.16
CA LYS A 269 -7.04 -8.70 1.98
C LYS A 269 -6.77 -7.43 1.15
N ALA A 270 -6.66 -6.29 1.82
CA ALA A 270 -6.29 -5.04 1.15
C ALA A 270 -4.97 -5.14 0.33
N HIS A 271 -4.09 -6.08 0.68
CA HIS A 271 -2.86 -6.33 -0.07
C HIS A 271 -3.11 -6.98 -1.44
N ASN A 272 -4.15 -7.80 -1.58
CA ASN A 272 -4.52 -8.42 -2.85
C ASN A 272 -4.96 -7.37 -3.88
N VAL A 273 -5.60 -6.29 -3.44
CA VAL A 273 -6.00 -5.16 -4.29
C VAL A 273 -4.77 -4.51 -4.97
N ARG A 274 -3.67 -4.40 -4.24
CA ARG A 274 -2.43 -3.83 -4.76
C ARG A 274 -1.77 -4.73 -5.79
N ALA A 275 -1.80 -6.05 -5.60
CA ALA A 275 -1.33 -7.02 -6.57
C ALA A 275 -2.18 -7.01 -7.85
N LEU A 276 -3.51 -6.95 -7.70
CA LEU A 276 -4.44 -6.80 -8.83
C LEU A 276 -4.14 -5.55 -9.65
N TYR A 277 -3.98 -4.39 -8.98
CA TYR A 277 -3.60 -3.16 -9.66
C TYR A 277 -2.32 -3.33 -10.48
N ALA A 278 -1.28 -3.94 -9.90
CA ALA A 278 0.00 -4.11 -10.56
C ALA A 278 -0.12 -4.96 -11.84
N GLU A 279 -0.89 -6.05 -11.77
CA GLU A 279 -1.15 -6.92 -12.93
C GLU A 279 -1.94 -6.20 -14.04
N ILE A 280 -2.95 -5.41 -13.67
CA ILE A 280 -3.71 -4.64 -14.66
C ILE A 280 -2.83 -3.52 -15.26
N ALA A 281 -2.10 -2.79 -14.41
CA ALA A 281 -1.23 -1.71 -14.86
C ALA A 281 -0.11 -2.19 -15.79
N ASP A 282 0.41 -3.40 -15.56
CA ASP A 282 1.41 -4.04 -16.42
C ASP A 282 0.93 -4.16 -17.87
N GLN A 283 -0.33 -4.52 -18.07
CA GLN A 283 -0.87 -4.70 -19.42
C GLN A 283 -1.03 -3.41 -20.21
N PHE A 284 -1.34 -2.30 -19.50
CA PHE A 284 -1.63 -1.03 -20.15
C PHE A 284 -0.44 -0.08 -20.20
N PHE A 285 0.45 -0.15 -19.21
CA PHE A 285 1.45 0.91 -19.01
C PHE A 285 2.89 0.43 -19.03
N ARG A 286 3.17 -0.88 -18.97
CA ARG A 286 4.55 -1.34 -18.99
C ARG A 286 5.21 -1.09 -20.34
N PRO A 287 6.31 -0.30 -20.39
CA PRO A 287 7.11 -0.17 -21.59
C PRO A 287 7.73 -1.52 -21.99
N LYS A 288 7.79 -1.81 -23.29
CA LYS A 288 8.41 -3.03 -23.80
C LYS A 288 9.88 -3.23 -23.38
N SER A 289 10.55 -2.12 -23.06
CA SER A 289 11.95 -2.11 -22.60
C SER A 289 12.13 -2.48 -21.12
N LYS A 290 11.03 -2.57 -20.34
CA LYS A 290 11.09 -2.90 -18.90
C LYS A 290 10.62 -4.32 -18.63
N THR A 291 11.32 -4.99 -17.70
CA THR A 291 10.82 -6.25 -17.15
C THR A 291 9.59 -6.02 -16.28
N LYS A 292 8.76 -7.05 -16.12
CA LYS A 292 7.56 -6.99 -15.25
C LYS A 292 7.92 -6.61 -13.81
N ALA A 293 8.97 -7.22 -13.26
CA ALA A 293 9.43 -6.95 -11.90
C ALA A 293 9.88 -5.48 -11.71
N ALA A 294 10.66 -4.94 -12.66
CA ALA A 294 11.09 -3.56 -12.62
C ALA A 294 9.91 -2.57 -12.74
N PHE A 295 8.92 -2.90 -13.59
CA PHE A 295 7.71 -2.08 -13.70
C PHE A 295 6.88 -2.13 -12.41
N PHE A 296 6.71 -3.31 -11.81
CA PHE A 296 5.99 -3.44 -10.54
C PHE A 296 6.67 -2.66 -9.41
N ALA A 297 8.00 -2.72 -9.32
CA ALA A 297 8.74 -1.95 -8.33
C ALA A 297 8.47 -0.45 -8.49
N GLU A 298 8.57 0.09 -9.70
CA GLU A 298 8.31 1.49 -10.00
C GLU A 298 6.83 1.88 -9.71
N ALA A 299 5.88 1.15 -10.28
CA ALA A 299 4.45 1.45 -10.14
C ALA A 299 3.98 1.35 -8.67
N LEU A 300 4.58 0.45 -7.89
CA LEU A 300 4.26 0.26 -6.49
C LEU A 300 5.15 1.12 -5.55
N GLY A 301 6.14 1.85 -6.07
CA GLY A 301 7.05 2.67 -5.27
C GLY A 301 7.98 1.84 -4.41
N HIS A 302 8.53 0.76 -4.95
CA HIS A 302 9.59 -0.01 -4.33
C HIS A 302 10.95 0.52 -4.80
N THR A 303 11.97 0.42 -3.96
CA THR A 303 13.34 0.77 -4.35
C THR A 303 13.93 -0.33 -5.23
N GLU A 304 15.03 -0.03 -5.97
CA GLU A 304 15.72 -1.03 -6.78
C GLU A 304 16.16 -2.26 -5.98
N LYS A 305 16.53 -2.08 -4.71
CA LYS A 305 16.84 -3.18 -3.79
C LYS A 305 15.65 -4.10 -3.49
N ASP A 306 14.44 -3.64 -3.77
CA ASP A 306 13.21 -4.37 -3.53
C ASP A 306 12.64 -5.03 -4.80
N ILE A 307 13.32 -4.90 -5.95
CA ILE A 307 12.87 -5.48 -7.24
C ILE A 307 12.69 -7.00 -7.12
N GLU A 308 13.53 -7.68 -6.35
CA GLU A 308 13.39 -9.11 -6.09
C GLU A 308 12.15 -9.48 -5.27
N THR A 309 11.52 -8.49 -4.62
CA THR A 309 10.35 -8.67 -3.75
C THR A 309 9.08 -8.01 -4.29
N ALA A 310 9.16 -7.39 -5.44
CA ALA A 310 8.03 -6.83 -6.18
C ALA A 310 7.51 -7.86 -7.21
#